data_3ecb2957420863ff6837221969602cee
#
_entry.id   3ecb2957420863ff6837221969602cee
#
_cell.length_a   1.000
_cell.length_b   1.000
_cell.length_c   1.000
_cell.angle_alpha   90.00
_cell.angle_beta   90.00
_cell.angle_gamma   90.00
#
_symmetry.space_group_name_H-M   'P 1'
#
loop_
_entity.id
_entity.type
_entity.pdbx_description
1 polymer ?
#
loop_
_entity_poly.entity_id
_entity_poly.type
_entity_poly.pdbx_seq_one_letter_code
_entity_poly.pdbx_strand_id
1 'polypeptide(L)'
;SGPLQLPADRRDSTPRCRWCGAAAINWKCPGCGHERMRVVRVGAAGTAAELAGLFRGVPVVLSSKTQGLVRDVACQPMIVIATPGFEPRVRPVSAEQGSAGHEYRAVAVLDAWTSLYALGVDARLDTLTAWMRAVSLCAPRSRGGQALILGETDPAIAQSLMLWDSRILAAKDLEERVET
;
A
#
# COMPACT_ATOMS: atom_id res chain seq x y z
N SER A 1 17.87 -15.77 -2.51
CA SER A 1 18.03 -14.33 -2.84
C SER A 1 16.67 -13.68 -2.77
N GLY A 2 16.52 -12.66 -1.95
CA GLY A 2 15.29 -11.90 -1.78
C GLY A 2 15.25 -10.62 -2.63
N PRO A 3 14.15 -9.86 -2.58
CA PRO A 3 14.03 -8.60 -3.28
C PRO A 3 15.11 -7.60 -2.81
N LEU A 4 15.67 -6.87 -3.75
CA LEU A 4 16.69 -5.88 -3.48
C LEU A 4 16.03 -4.51 -3.23
N GLN A 5 16.56 -3.77 -2.27
CA GLN A 5 16.18 -2.39 -2.01
C GLN A 5 17.39 -1.47 -2.09
N LEU A 6 17.18 -0.26 -2.60
CA LEU A 6 18.18 0.80 -2.52
C LEU A 6 18.05 1.51 -1.17
N PRO A 7 19.17 1.83 -0.49
CA PRO A 7 19.14 2.68 0.69
C PRO A 7 18.49 4.03 0.39
N ALA A 8 17.81 4.61 1.38
CA ALA A 8 17.21 5.95 1.24
C ALA A 8 18.28 7.05 1.12
N ASP A 9 19.49 6.80 1.63
CA ASP A 9 20.61 7.71 1.48
C ASP A 9 21.24 7.53 0.09
N ARG A 10 21.17 8.58 -0.71
CA ARG A 10 21.75 8.62 -2.06
C ARG A 10 23.28 8.49 -2.11
N ARG A 11 23.97 8.57 -0.96
CA ARG A 11 25.43 8.41 -0.86
C ARG A 11 25.86 6.95 -0.94
N ASP A 12 25.02 6.02 -0.47
CA ASP A 12 25.24 4.58 -0.62
C ASP A 12 24.23 4.05 -1.66
N SER A 13 24.68 3.82 -2.88
CA SER A 13 23.86 3.29 -3.96
C SER A 13 23.91 1.76 -4.02
N THR A 14 24.55 1.08 -3.05
CA THR A 14 24.68 -0.36 -3.04
C THR A 14 23.35 -1.01 -2.64
N PRO A 15 22.69 -1.77 -3.53
CA PRO A 15 21.45 -2.47 -3.20
C PRO A 15 21.66 -3.50 -2.11
N ARG A 16 20.68 -3.68 -1.24
CA ARG A 16 20.70 -4.68 -0.17
C ARG A 16 19.50 -5.61 -0.27
N CYS A 17 19.71 -6.88 0.04
CA CYS A 17 18.62 -7.83 0.14
C CYS A 17 17.71 -7.44 1.30
N ARG A 18 16.40 -7.30 1.03
CA ARG A 18 15.42 -6.95 2.05
C ARG A 18 15.25 -8.06 3.12
N TRP A 19 15.57 -9.30 2.78
CA TRP A 19 15.39 -10.43 3.70
C TRP A 19 16.56 -10.60 4.68
N CYS A 20 17.79 -10.51 4.19
CA CYS A 20 18.98 -10.80 5.02
C CYS A 20 19.95 -9.63 5.17
N GLY A 21 19.65 -8.47 4.57
CA GLY A 21 20.50 -7.28 4.64
C GLY A 21 21.80 -7.36 3.83
N ALA A 22 22.12 -8.49 3.22
CA ALA A 22 23.35 -8.66 2.45
C ALA A 22 23.44 -7.65 1.30
N ALA A 23 24.61 -7.01 1.17
CA ALA A 23 24.87 -6.09 0.08
C ALA A 23 25.03 -6.85 -1.26
N ALA A 24 24.39 -6.34 -2.29
CA ALA A 24 24.49 -6.87 -3.66
C ALA A 24 25.65 -6.18 -4.39
N ILE A 25 26.88 -6.44 -3.95
CA ILE A 25 28.08 -5.88 -4.55
C ILE A 25 28.30 -6.55 -5.93
N ASN A 26 28.60 -5.74 -6.96
CA ASN A 26 28.83 -6.21 -8.32
C ASN A 26 27.68 -7.09 -8.87
N TRP A 27 26.45 -6.75 -8.51
CA TRP A 27 25.28 -7.47 -8.96
C TRP A 27 25.16 -7.45 -10.49
N LYS A 28 24.87 -8.63 -11.06
CA LYS A 28 24.55 -8.79 -12.47
C LYS A 28 23.24 -9.55 -12.60
N CYS A 29 22.44 -9.15 -13.59
CA CYS A 29 21.20 -9.86 -13.89
C CYS A 29 21.50 -11.30 -14.31
N PRO A 30 20.94 -12.32 -13.65
CA PRO A 30 21.21 -13.71 -14.03
C PRO A 30 20.65 -14.09 -15.41
N GLY A 31 19.68 -13.31 -15.93
CA GLY A 31 19.07 -13.57 -17.23
C GLY A 31 19.77 -12.89 -18.40
N CYS A 32 20.35 -11.70 -18.21
CA CYS A 32 20.94 -10.92 -19.32
C CYS A 32 22.32 -10.35 -19.03
N GLY A 33 22.90 -10.59 -17.85
CA GLY A 33 24.23 -10.09 -17.47
C GLY A 33 24.32 -8.58 -17.19
N HIS A 34 23.23 -7.83 -17.34
CA HIS A 34 23.23 -6.37 -17.18
C HIS A 34 23.46 -5.96 -15.72
N GLU A 35 24.20 -4.87 -15.50
CA GLU A 35 24.57 -4.38 -14.16
C GLU A 35 23.61 -3.28 -13.67
N ARG A 36 22.75 -2.75 -14.54
CA ARG A 36 21.79 -1.70 -14.19
C ARG A 36 20.50 -2.31 -13.63
N MET A 37 20.11 -1.86 -12.45
CA MET A 37 18.82 -2.20 -11.87
C MET A 37 17.80 -1.11 -12.20
N ARG A 38 16.57 -1.55 -12.54
CA ARG A 38 15.43 -0.64 -12.62
C ARG A 38 14.74 -0.61 -11.27
N VAL A 39 14.50 0.59 -10.75
CA VAL A 39 13.63 0.78 -9.58
C VAL A 39 12.20 0.47 -10.03
N VAL A 40 11.61 -0.57 -9.45
CA VAL A 40 10.25 -1.02 -9.79
C VAL A 40 9.22 -0.38 -8.85
N ARG A 41 9.64 0.05 -7.66
CA ARG A 41 8.77 0.67 -6.66
C ARG A 41 9.26 2.07 -6.35
N VAL A 42 8.40 3.02 -6.53
CA VAL A 42 8.57 4.41 -6.08
C VAL A 42 7.96 4.51 -4.68
N GLY A 43 8.69 5.08 -3.72
CA GLY A 43 8.15 5.28 -2.37
C GLY A 43 6.99 6.29 -2.37
N ALA A 44 6.24 6.36 -1.27
CA ALA A 44 5.06 7.22 -1.15
C ALA A 44 5.32 8.69 -1.55
N ALA A 45 6.49 9.24 -1.25
CA ALA A 45 6.86 10.59 -1.67
C ALA A 45 7.02 10.75 -3.19
N GLY A 46 7.58 9.75 -3.85
CA GLY A 46 7.69 9.74 -5.31
C GLY A 46 6.32 9.59 -5.98
N THR A 47 5.48 8.68 -5.48
CA THR A 47 4.09 8.54 -5.94
C THR A 47 3.33 9.86 -5.77
N ALA A 48 3.53 10.58 -4.66
CA ALA A 48 2.91 11.88 -4.43
C ALA A 48 3.35 12.90 -5.48
N ALA A 49 4.63 12.95 -5.80
CA ALA A 49 5.16 13.86 -6.82
C ALA A 49 4.62 13.54 -8.23
N GLU A 50 4.54 12.27 -8.59
CA GLU A 50 3.97 11.83 -9.88
C GLU A 50 2.49 12.19 -9.99
N LEU A 51 1.69 11.90 -8.96
CA LEU A 51 0.26 12.22 -8.98
C LEU A 51 0.00 13.72 -8.96
N ALA A 52 0.80 14.51 -8.23
CA ALA A 52 0.70 15.97 -8.27
C ALA A 52 1.01 16.53 -9.68
N GLY A 53 1.92 15.89 -10.42
CA GLY A 53 2.20 16.23 -11.82
C GLY A 53 1.05 15.89 -12.78
N LEU A 54 0.38 14.77 -12.55
CA LEU A 54 -0.74 14.30 -13.38
C LEU A 54 -2.03 15.07 -13.09
N PHE A 55 -2.32 15.37 -11.83
CA PHE A 55 -3.54 16.01 -11.38
C PHE A 55 -3.30 17.46 -10.95
N ARG A 56 -2.91 18.29 -11.91
CA ARG A 56 -2.60 19.70 -11.64
C ARG A 56 -3.79 20.43 -11.02
N GLY A 57 -3.54 21.14 -9.92
CA GLY A 57 -4.57 21.89 -9.20
C GLY A 57 -5.37 21.07 -8.17
N VAL A 58 -5.13 19.75 -8.08
CA VAL A 58 -5.68 18.92 -7.00
C VAL A 58 -4.69 18.84 -5.87
N PRO A 59 -5.04 19.20 -4.62
CA PRO A 59 -4.17 19.07 -3.46
C PRO A 59 -3.75 17.62 -3.26
N VAL A 60 -2.46 17.39 -3.01
CA VAL A 60 -1.92 16.07 -2.67
C VAL A 60 -1.41 16.11 -1.24
N VAL A 61 -1.93 15.23 -0.40
CA VAL A 61 -1.55 15.09 1.01
C VAL A 61 -0.78 13.76 1.16
N LEU A 62 0.38 13.82 1.81
CA LEU A 62 1.20 12.65 2.12
C LEU A 62 1.22 12.42 3.63
N SER A 63 0.81 11.22 4.05
CA SER A 63 0.85 10.77 5.44
C SER A 63 1.68 9.49 5.58
N SER A 64 2.78 9.56 6.30
CA SER A 64 3.70 8.44 6.47
C SER A 64 4.56 8.59 7.71
N LYS A 65 5.25 7.52 8.10
CA LYS A 65 6.20 7.54 9.21
C LYS A 65 7.32 8.57 9.01
N THR A 66 7.76 8.79 7.78
CA THR A 66 8.89 9.67 7.46
C THR A 66 8.49 11.13 7.26
N GLN A 67 7.26 11.40 6.80
CA GLN A 67 6.75 12.75 6.53
C GLN A 67 5.84 13.29 7.64
N GLY A 68 5.50 12.44 8.60
CA GLY A 68 4.60 12.75 9.69
C GLY A 68 3.18 12.21 9.49
N LEU A 69 2.51 11.95 10.60
CA LEU A 69 1.15 11.48 10.64
C LEU A 69 0.17 12.64 10.43
N VAL A 70 -0.60 12.59 9.36
CA VAL A 70 -1.79 13.41 9.17
C VAL A 70 -2.98 12.63 9.72
N ARG A 71 -3.62 13.13 10.77
CA ARG A 71 -4.74 12.40 11.41
C ARG A 71 -6.04 12.57 10.65
N ASP A 72 -6.27 13.77 10.14
CA ASP A 72 -7.54 14.13 9.52
C ASP A 72 -7.30 15.03 8.32
N VAL A 73 -8.18 14.94 7.33
CA VAL A 73 -8.22 15.80 6.15
C VAL A 73 -9.61 16.41 5.99
N ALA A 74 -9.68 17.59 5.37
CA ALA A 74 -10.94 18.24 5.08
C ALA A 74 -11.73 17.47 4.00
N CYS A 75 -13.07 17.52 4.08
CA CYS A 75 -13.95 16.97 3.07
C CYS A 75 -13.98 17.89 1.83
N GLN A 76 -12.96 17.76 0.98
CA GLN A 76 -12.82 18.50 -0.27
C GLN A 76 -12.09 17.62 -1.30
N PRO A 77 -12.21 17.92 -2.61
CA PRO A 77 -11.46 17.19 -3.63
C PRO A 77 -9.94 17.23 -3.37
N MET A 78 -9.33 16.08 -3.10
CA MET A 78 -7.88 15.93 -2.89
C MET A 78 -7.45 14.51 -3.13
N ILE A 79 -6.16 14.31 -3.29
CA ILE A 79 -5.51 13.01 -3.31
C ILE A 79 -4.77 12.84 -1.99
N VAL A 80 -5.02 11.73 -1.30
CA VAL A 80 -4.28 11.37 -0.09
C VAL A 80 -3.43 10.14 -0.37
N ILE A 81 -2.16 10.23 -0.07
CA ILE A 81 -1.23 9.11 -0.15
C ILE A 81 -0.80 8.77 1.27
N ALA A 82 -1.05 7.54 1.66
CA ALA A 82 -0.71 7.07 2.99
C ALA A 82 0.07 5.76 2.93
N THR A 83 1.00 5.58 3.86
CA THR A 83 1.55 4.25 4.13
C THR A 83 0.63 3.50 5.09
N PRO A 84 0.59 2.15 5.07
CA PRO A 84 -0.29 1.38 5.94
C PRO A 84 -0.22 1.81 7.42
N GLY A 85 -1.37 2.09 8.01
CA GLY A 85 -1.51 2.57 9.39
C GLY A 85 -1.41 4.10 9.55
N PHE A 86 -1.19 4.84 8.48
CA PHE A 86 -1.11 6.31 8.48
C PHE A 86 -2.24 6.96 7.67
N GLU A 87 -3.30 6.23 7.39
CA GLU A 87 -4.45 6.72 6.63
C GLU A 87 -5.22 7.78 7.42
N PRO A 88 -5.34 9.03 6.92
CA PRO A 88 -6.14 10.06 7.57
C PRO A 88 -7.63 9.77 7.48
N ARG A 89 -8.39 10.30 8.43
CA ARG A 89 -9.86 10.32 8.35
C ARG A 89 -10.34 11.60 7.69
N VAL A 90 -11.46 11.52 6.97
CA VAL A 90 -12.13 12.72 6.44
C VAL A 90 -12.94 13.37 7.55
N ARG A 91 -12.72 14.66 7.82
CA ARG A 91 -13.51 15.44 8.79
C ARG A 91 -14.70 16.13 8.12
N PRO A 92 -15.84 16.22 8.83
CA PRO A 92 -16.93 17.08 8.37
C PRO A 92 -16.49 18.54 8.30
N VAL A 93 -17.05 19.26 7.32
CA VAL A 93 -16.82 20.71 7.19
C VAL A 93 -17.63 21.49 8.22
N SER A 94 -18.76 20.95 8.69
CA SER A 94 -19.59 21.52 9.76
C SER A 94 -20.26 20.43 10.58
N ALA A 95 -20.55 20.74 11.86
CA ALA A 95 -21.23 19.81 12.76
C ALA A 95 -22.69 19.50 12.35
N GLU A 96 -23.26 20.30 11.46
CA GLU A 96 -24.64 20.16 10.98
C GLU A 96 -24.77 19.16 9.81
N GLN A 97 -23.66 18.82 9.14
CA GLN A 97 -23.64 17.76 8.16
C GLN A 97 -23.55 16.44 8.90
N GLY A 98 -24.65 15.74 9.05
CA GLY A 98 -24.71 14.41 9.63
C GLY A 98 -23.62 13.48 9.07
N SER A 99 -23.36 12.34 9.71
CA SER A 99 -22.25 11.42 9.42
C SER A 99 -22.17 10.89 7.98
N ALA A 100 -23.10 11.22 7.11
CA ALA A 100 -23.11 10.85 5.69
C ALA A 100 -22.23 11.82 4.88
N GLY A 101 -21.12 11.32 4.34
CA GLY A 101 -20.28 12.08 3.41
C GLY A 101 -18.83 12.34 3.88
N HIS A 102 -18.43 11.74 5.00
CA HIS A 102 -17.07 11.90 5.54
C HIS A 102 -16.16 10.71 5.19
N GLU A 103 -16.27 10.25 3.94
CA GLU A 103 -15.54 9.08 3.48
C GLU A 103 -14.84 9.39 2.17
N TYR A 104 -13.82 8.64 1.87
CA TYR A 104 -13.18 8.69 0.56
C TYR A 104 -14.12 8.16 -0.51
N ARG A 105 -14.12 8.78 -1.68
CA ARG A 105 -14.86 8.29 -2.87
C ARG A 105 -14.21 7.07 -3.49
N ALA A 106 -12.88 7.01 -3.41
CA ALA A 106 -12.13 5.87 -3.88
C ALA A 106 -10.93 5.62 -2.97
N VAL A 107 -10.58 4.36 -2.78
CA VAL A 107 -9.36 3.90 -2.14
C VAL A 107 -8.64 2.97 -3.09
N ALA A 108 -7.36 3.23 -3.36
CA ALA A 108 -6.52 2.41 -4.20
C ALA A 108 -5.35 1.84 -3.38
N VAL A 109 -5.23 0.52 -3.36
CA VAL A 109 -4.04 -0.18 -2.86
C VAL A 109 -3.06 -0.24 -4.01
N LEU A 110 -1.95 0.49 -3.89
CA LEU A 110 -0.88 0.51 -4.89
C LEU A 110 0.16 -0.57 -4.57
N ASP A 111 0.86 -1.03 -5.60
CA ASP A 111 1.93 -2.03 -5.46
C ASP A 111 1.51 -3.28 -4.68
N ALA A 112 0.31 -3.80 -4.93
CA ALA A 112 -0.26 -4.95 -4.23
C ALA A 112 0.66 -6.19 -4.28
N TRP A 113 1.46 -6.32 -5.35
CA TRP A 113 2.47 -7.37 -5.52
C TRP A 113 3.49 -7.43 -4.38
N THR A 114 3.68 -6.33 -3.63
CA THR A 114 4.61 -6.33 -2.48
C THR A 114 4.16 -7.24 -1.34
N SER A 115 2.87 -7.59 -1.27
CA SER A 115 2.32 -8.54 -0.33
C SER A 115 2.87 -9.95 -0.54
N LEU A 116 3.18 -10.33 -1.78
CA LEU A 116 3.76 -11.64 -2.14
C LEU A 116 5.17 -11.85 -1.57
N TYR A 117 5.85 -10.76 -1.18
CA TYR A 117 7.21 -10.77 -0.62
C TYR A 117 7.25 -10.31 0.83
N ALA A 118 6.10 -10.25 1.50
CA ALA A 118 6.03 -9.93 2.92
C ALA A 118 6.62 -11.08 3.75
N LEU A 119 7.32 -10.73 4.81
CA LEU A 119 8.00 -11.70 5.68
C LEU A 119 7.20 -11.91 6.96
N GLY A 120 7.23 -13.14 7.45
CA GLY A 120 6.61 -13.54 8.70
C GLY A 120 5.40 -14.43 8.49
N VAL A 121 5.10 -15.23 9.51
CA VAL A 121 4.01 -16.21 9.49
C VAL A 121 2.64 -15.52 9.32
N ASP A 122 2.50 -14.32 9.89
CA ASP A 122 1.25 -13.56 9.86
C ASP A 122 1.23 -12.46 8.77
N ALA A 123 2.23 -12.43 7.89
CA ALA A 123 2.39 -11.36 6.90
C ALA A 123 1.18 -11.19 5.97
N ARG A 124 0.50 -12.29 5.61
CA ARG A 124 -0.72 -12.27 4.78
C ARG A 124 -1.90 -11.69 5.54
N LEU A 125 -2.07 -12.07 6.81
CA LEU A 125 -3.13 -11.55 7.69
C LEU A 125 -2.90 -10.07 8.00
N ASP A 126 -1.67 -9.67 8.26
CA ASP A 126 -1.29 -8.27 8.47
C ASP A 126 -1.58 -7.43 7.23
N THR A 127 -1.26 -7.96 6.05
CA THR A 127 -1.55 -7.32 4.76
C THR A 127 -3.05 -7.14 4.57
N LEU A 128 -3.84 -8.21 4.74
CA LEU A 128 -5.30 -8.14 4.61
C LEU A 128 -5.89 -7.15 5.62
N THR A 129 -5.44 -7.19 6.87
CA THR A 129 -5.90 -6.28 7.92
C THR A 129 -5.62 -4.82 7.56
N ALA A 130 -4.42 -4.52 7.08
CA ALA A 130 -4.05 -3.17 6.64
C ALA A 130 -4.92 -2.69 5.48
N TRP A 131 -5.18 -3.55 4.49
CA TRP A 131 -6.01 -3.20 3.34
C TRP A 131 -7.49 -3.04 3.71
N MET A 132 -8.03 -3.92 4.55
CA MET A 132 -9.41 -3.78 5.05
C MET A 132 -9.58 -2.47 5.83
N ARG A 133 -8.60 -2.08 6.65
CA ARG A 133 -8.63 -0.78 7.36
C ARG A 133 -8.64 0.39 6.39
N ALA A 134 -7.78 0.39 5.39
CA ALA A 134 -7.75 1.45 4.38
C ALA A 134 -9.07 1.52 3.61
N VAL A 135 -9.57 0.38 3.12
CA VAL A 135 -10.83 0.32 2.36
C VAL A 135 -12.04 0.66 3.22
N SER A 136 -12.02 0.41 4.54
CA SER A 136 -13.11 0.79 5.44
C SER A 136 -13.33 2.33 5.54
N LEU A 137 -12.36 3.12 5.10
CA LEU A 137 -12.48 4.58 4.99
C LEU A 137 -13.20 5.02 3.71
N CYS A 138 -13.44 4.11 2.78
CA CYS A 138 -14.15 4.36 1.54
C CYS A 138 -15.66 4.38 1.77
N ALA A 139 -16.37 5.23 1.05
CA ALA A 139 -17.83 5.20 1.01
C ALA A 139 -18.33 3.80 0.56
N PRO A 140 -19.45 3.33 1.06
CA PRO A 140 -20.03 2.08 0.60
C PRO A 140 -20.43 2.16 -0.88
N ARG A 141 -20.47 1.01 -1.54
CA ARG A 141 -20.82 0.90 -2.95
C ARG A 141 -22.17 1.54 -3.28
N SER A 142 -23.15 1.44 -2.38
CA SER A 142 -24.48 2.07 -2.53
C SER A 142 -24.41 3.60 -2.62
N ARG A 143 -23.33 4.20 -2.15
CA ARG A 143 -23.05 5.64 -2.26
C ARG A 143 -21.95 5.98 -3.28
N GLY A 144 -21.62 5.03 -4.15
CA GLY A 144 -20.66 5.20 -5.23
C GLY A 144 -19.19 5.07 -4.83
N GLY A 145 -18.90 4.50 -3.65
CA GLY A 145 -17.53 4.21 -3.22
C GLY A 145 -16.88 3.12 -4.07
N GLN A 146 -15.58 3.24 -4.31
CA GLN A 146 -14.80 2.30 -5.09
C GLN A 146 -13.51 1.92 -4.37
N ALA A 147 -13.21 0.62 -4.32
CA ALA A 147 -11.94 0.11 -3.86
C ALA A 147 -11.21 -0.58 -5.03
N LEU A 148 -9.93 -0.27 -5.19
CA LEU A 148 -9.09 -0.75 -6.28
C LEU A 148 -7.85 -1.43 -5.70
N ILE A 149 -7.48 -2.59 -6.25
CA ILE A 149 -6.21 -3.25 -5.98
C ILE A 149 -5.40 -3.19 -7.27
N LEU A 150 -4.24 -2.53 -7.23
CA LEU A 150 -3.36 -2.38 -8.37
C LEU A 150 -2.11 -3.24 -8.21
N GLY A 151 -1.96 -4.15 -9.16
CA GLY A 151 -0.88 -5.12 -9.19
C GLY A 151 -1.33 -6.53 -8.79
N GLU A 152 -0.42 -7.48 -8.98
CA GLU A 152 -0.63 -8.87 -8.62
C GLU A 152 -0.65 -9.03 -7.09
N THR A 153 -1.51 -9.90 -6.59
CA THR A 153 -1.60 -10.21 -5.16
C THR A 153 -2.04 -11.65 -4.94
N ASP A 154 -1.94 -12.12 -3.69
CA ASP A 154 -2.46 -13.43 -3.30
C ASP A 154 -3.97 -13.50 -3.54
N PRO A 155 -4.46 -14.53 -4.26
CA PRO A 155 -5.89 -14.67 -4.57
C PRO A 155 -6.79 -14.73 -3.33
N ALA A 156 -6.35 -15.34 -2.22
CA ALA A 156 -7.14 -15.42 -1.00
C ALA A 156 -7.23 -14.06 -0.29
N ILE A 157 -6.18 -13.23 -0.34
CA ILE A 157 -6.22 -11.84 0.14
C ILE A 157 -7.23 -11.04 -0.70
N ALA A 158 -7.12 -11.11 -2.03
CA ALA A 158 -8.02 -10.40 -2.93
C ALA A 158 -9.48 -10.81 -2.71
N GLN A 159 -9.75 -12.12 -2.63
CA GLN A 159 -11.09 -12.65 -2.42
C GLN A 159 -11.66 -12.23 -1.05
N SER A 160 -10.84 -12.31 0.01
CA SER A 160 -11.24 -11.86 1.35
C SER A 160 -11.64 -10.39 1.37
N LEU A 161 -10.89 -9.54 0.65
CA LEU A 161 -11.21 -8.11 0.55
C LEU A 161 -12.47 -7.86 -0.29
N MET A 162 -12.64 -8.56 -1.41
CA MET A 162 -13.80 -8.41 -2.30
C MET A 162 -15.10 -8.84 -1.63
N LEU A 163 -15.07 -9.93 -0.85
CA LEU A 163 -16.24 -10.46 -0.16
C LEU A 163 -16.40 -9.88 1.26
N TRP A 164 -15.44 -9.06 1.69
CA TRP A 164 -15.37 -8.49 3.03
C TRP A 164 -15.40 -9.57 4.14
N ASP A 165 -14.72 -10.70 3.87
CA ASP A 165 -14.68 -11.86 4.76
C ASP A 165 -13.23 -12.36 4.97
N SER A 166 -12.65 -12.05 6.12
CA SER A 166 -11.28 -12.46 6.46
C SER A 166 -11.15 -13.96 6.73
N ARG A 167 -12.26 -14.68 6.93
CA ARG A 167 -12.25 -16.15 7.19
C ARG A 167 -11.74 -16.92 6.00
N ILE A 168 -11.88 -16.39 4.79
CA ILE A 168 -11.40 -17.03 3.55
C ILE A 168 -9.88 -17.21 3.61
N LEU A 169 -9.14 -16.13 3.93
CA LEU A 169 -7.70 -16.21 4.09
C LEU A 169 -7.30 -17.05 5.30
N ALA A 170 -7.99 -16.88 6.43
CA ALA A 170 -7.69 -17.62 7.65
C ALA A 170 -7.87 -19.14 7.47
N ALA A 171 -8.91 -19.58 6.76
CA ALA A 171 -9.12 -21.01 6.46
C ALA A 171 -7.98 -21.55 5.59
N LYS A 172 -7.61 -20.82 4.53
CA LYS A 172 -6.54 -21.24 3.65
C LYS A 172 -5.18 -21.29 4.36
N ASP A 173 -4.86 -20.30 5.19
CA ASP A 173 -3.62 -20.31 5.98
C ASP A 173 -3.57 -21.47 6.97
N LEU A 174 -4.73 -21.86 7.54
CA LEU A 174 -4.82 -23.00 8.44
C LEU A 174 -4.58 -24.32 7.69
N GLU A 175 -5.17 -24.51 6.52
CA GLU A 175 -4.97 -25.68 5.66
C GLU A 175 -3.49 -25.83 5.29
N GLU A 176 -2.84 -24.76 4.82
CA GLU A 176 -1.42 -24.75 4.44
C GLU A 176 -0.48 -25.08 5.62
N ARG A 177 -0.85 -24.70 6.85
CA ARG A 177 -0.06 -25.01 8.07
C ARG A 177 -0.21 -26.46 8.54
N VAL A 178 -1.31 -27.11 8.23
CA VAL A 178 -1.54 -28.53 8.58
C VAL A 178 -0.78 -29.46 7.63
N GLU A 179 -0.55 -29.04 6.39
CA GLU A 179 0.16 -29.84 5.38
C GLU A 179 1.68 -29.75 5.48
N THR A 180 2.24 -28.88 6.37
CA THR A 180 3.68 -28.65 6.55
C THR A 180 4.18 -29.30 7.82
#